data_16eb03d3aeb727caf2f86b5a99f30adf
#
_entry.id   16eb03d3aeb727caf2f86b5a99f30adf
#
_cell.length_a   1.000
_cell.length_b   1.000
_cell.length_c   1.000
_cell.angle_alpha   90.00
_cell.angle_beta   90.00
_cell.angle_gamma   90.00
#
_symmetry.space_group_name_H-M   'P 1'
#
loop_
_entity.id
_entity.type
_entity.pdbx_description
1 polymer ?
#
loop_
_entity_poly.entity_id
_entity_poly.type
_entity_poly.pdbx_seq_one_letter_code
_entity_poly.pdbx_strand_id
1 'polypeptide(L)'
;DAWERCRGVGYFDSTQALVQPTLAGASAVTAVANNTACPRRIYTNTPDGRLIAVNADTGERCKDFGVDGTVNLLEGLGAGTQAPRFEVTSAPTIAGTSIIVGSRIADNFAADMPGGVIRAYDVITGQLRWAFDPRNPNPNYVLKPGEIYKRSSANSWAAMSYDPQMNTVFLPIGSSSVDVWGGNRQPVDHKYNSSVLALDATTGQEKWVY
;
A
#
# COMPACT_ATOMS: atom_id res chain seq x y z
N ASP A 1 -1.26 22.66 12.13
CA ASP A 1 -0.03 22.23 11.49
C ASP A 1 -0.08 20.73 11.34
N ALA A 2 -0.25 20.25 10.08
CA ALA A 2 -0.14 18.84 9.79
C ALA A 2 1.27 18.38 10.14
N TRP A 3 1.40 17.22 10.76
CA TRP A 3 2.68 16.62 11.10
C TRP A 3 3.37 16.17 9.81
N GLU A 4 4.09 17.06 9.17
CA GLU A 4 4.86 16.77 7.96
C GLU A 4 6.05 15.89 8.32
N ARG A 5 5.92 14.58 8.09
CA ARG A 5 6.96 13.58 8.36
C ARG A 5 7.21 12.73 7.14
N CYS A 6 8.40 12.89 6.56
CA CYS A 6 8.95 11.88 5.66
C CYS A 6 9.71 10.86 6.51
N ARG A 7 9.25 9.60 6.55
CA ARG A 7 9.89 8.52 7.33
C ARG A 7 10.74 7.58 6.48
N GLY A 8 10.82 7.85 5.19
CA GLY A 8 11.60 7.09 4.23
C GLY A 8 11.00 7.16 2.84
N VAL A 9 11.72 6.59 1.90
CA VAL A 9 11.36 6.57 0.48
C VAL A 9 11.53 5.16 -0.09
N GLY A 10 10.78 4.82 -1.14
CA GLY A 10 11.02 3.65 -1.97
C GLY A 10 11.95 4.01 -3.13
N TYR A 11 12.79 3.09 -3.57
CA TYR A 11 13.62 3.24 -4.77
C TYR A 11 13.38 2.10 -5.74
N PHE A 12 13.28 2.43 -7.02
CA PHE A 12 13.15 1.46 -8.10
C PHE A 12 14.00 1.86 -9.30
N ASP A 13 14.67 0.88 -9.91
CA ASP A 13 15.49 1.04 -11.10
C ASP A 13 15.01 0.08 -12.19
N SER A 14 14.35 0.59 -13.23
CA SER A 14 13.83 -0.21 -14.34
C SER A 14 14.94 -0.71 -15.28
N THR A 15 16.16 -0.18 -15.16
CA THR A 15 17.31 -0.64 -15.97
C THR A 15 17.93 -1.90 -15.41
N GLN A 16 17.63 -2.26 -14.16
CA GLN A 16 18.10 -3.49 -13.54
C GLN A 16 17.11 -4.63 -13.81
N ALA A 17 17.64 -5.80 -14.16
CA ALA A 17 16.81 -6.98 -14.31
C ALA A 17 16.23 -7.41 -12.94
N LEU A 18 14.91 -7.50 -12.87
CA LEU A 18 14.25 -8.07 -11.70
C LEU A 18 14.39 -9.59 -11.74
N VAL A 19 15.13 -10.14 -10.81
CA VAL A 19 15.21 -11.59 -10.60
C VAL A 19 13.95 -11.99 -9.82
N GLN A 20 13.00 -12.62 -10.49
CA GLN A 20 11.90 -13.30 -9.81
C GLN A 20 12.27 -14.78 -9.68
N PRO A 21 12.50 -15.29 -8.46
CA PRO A 21 12.67 -16.72 -8.27
C PRO A 21 11.33 -17.41 -8.54
N THR A 22 11.33 -18.34 -9.46
CA THR A 22 10.23 -19.29 -9.61
C THR A 22 10.47 -20.45 -8.66
N LEU A 23 9.38 -20.97 -8.05
CA LEU A 23 9.41 -22.15 -7.17
C LEU A 23 10.00 -23.42 -7.85
N ALA A 24 10.30 -23.37 -9.14
CA ALA A 24 10.85 -24.45 -9.93
C ALA A 24 12.33 -24.27 -10.30
N GLY A 25 13.06 -23.33 -9.66
CA GLY A 25 14.50 -23.15 -9.90
C GLY A 25 14.86 -22.47 -11.23
N ALA A 26 13.90 -21.99 -12.01
CA ALA A 26 14.16 -21.15 -13.17
C ALA A 26 13.94 -19.68 -12.79
N SER A 27 15.00 -18.88 -12.90
CA SER A 27 14.91 -17.43 -12.73
C SER A 27 14.22 -16.83 -13.95
N ALA A 28 12.97 -16.39 -13.81
CA ALA A 28 12.34 -15.56 -14.82
C ALA A 28 12.89 -14.13 -14.69
N VAL A 29 13.66 -13.69 -15.68
CA VAL A 29 14.05 -12.28 -15.80
C VAL A 29 12.90 -11.54 -16.47
N THR A 30 12.11 -10.81 -15.69
CA THR A 30 11.11 -9.91 -16.25
C THR A 30 11.79 -8.60 -16.59
N ALA A 31 12.03 -8.36 -17.87
CA ALA A 31 12.46 -7.05 -18.34
C ALA A 31 11.31 -6.07 -18.09
N VAL A 32 11.52 -5.10 -17.23
CA VAL A 32 10.62 -3.94 -17.13
C VAL A 32 10.85 -3.12 -18.41
N ALA A 33 9.78 -2.63 -19.01
CA ALA A 33 9.88 -1.87 -20.26
C ALA A 33 10.81 -0.65 -20.05
N ASN A 34 11.98 -0.69 -20.67
CA ASN A 34 13.04 0.34 -20.54
C ASN A 34 12.70 1.67 -21.25
N ASN A 35 11.45 1.87 -21.68
CA ASN A 35 11.03 3.03 -22.46
C ASN A 35 10.28 4.06 -21.60
N THR A 36 10.83 4.42 -20.45
CA THR A 36 10.26 5.45 -19.60
C THR A 36 11.18 6.67 -19.54
N ALA A 37 10.59 7.86 -19.44
CA ALA A 37 11.33 9.09 -19.20
C ALA A 37 12.01 9.14 -17.82
N CYS A 38 11.59 8.28 -16.91
CA CYS A 38 12.08 8.15 -15.54
C CYS A 38 12.55 6.71 -15.28
N PRO A 39 13.72 6.28 -15.70
CA PRO A 39 14.18 4.89 -15.53
C PRO A 39 14.49 4.58 -14.06
N ARG A 40 14.97 5.54 -13.29
CA ARG A 40 15.24 5.43 -11.84
C ARG A 40 14.31 6.34 -11.07
N ARG A 41 13.59 5.77 -10.10
CA ARG A 41 12.50 6.45 -9.41
C ARG A 41 12.66 6.38 -7.91
N ILE A 42 12.37 7.50 -7.28
CA ILE A 42 12.12 7.60 -5.83
C ILE A 42 10.62 7.77 -5.64
N TYR A 43 10.06 6.98 -4.73
CA TYR A 43 8.66 7.11 -4.33
C TYR A 43 8.59 7.64 -2.90
N THR A 44 7.73 8.61 -2.71
CA THR A 44 7.40 9.13 -1.38
C THR A 44 5.89 9.28 -1.25
N ASN A 45 5.39 9.12 -0.05
CA ASN A 45 4.00 9.44 0.26
C ASN A 45 3.95 10.65 1.18
N THR A 46 2.80 11.29 1.19
CA THR A 46 2.53 12.47 2.01
C THR A 46 1.40 12.19 3.00
N PRO A 47 1.38 12.85 4.17
CA PRO A 47 0.32 12.66 5.15
C PRO A 47 -1.08 12.94 4.62
N ASP A 48 -1.20 13.82 3.63
CA ASP A 48 -2.47 14.17 2.96
C ASP A 48 -2.92 13.15 1.91
N GLY A 49 -2.25 11.99 1.82
CA GLY A 49 -2.71 10.85 1.01
C GLY A 49 -2.31 10.92 -0.47
N ARG A 50 -1.12 11.44 -0.79
CA ARG A 50 -0.53 11.35 -2.14
C ARG A 50 0.63 10.38 -2.15
N LEU A 51 0.75 9.57 -3.20
CA LEU A 51 1.94 8.81 -3.55
C LEU A 51 2.59 9.49 -4.75
N ILE A 52 3.82 9.94 -4.61
CA ILE A 52 4.54 10.76 -5.58
C ILE A 52 5.75 9.98 -6.10
N ALA A 53 5.97 10.01 -7.43
CA ALA A 53 7.17 9.48 -8.06
C ALA A 53 8.03 10.62 -8.61
N VAL A 54 9.33 10.61 -8.27
CA VAL A 54 10.31 11.55 -8.79
C VAL A 54 11.48 10.80 -9.42
N ASN A 55 12.07 11.40 -10.44
CA ASN A 55 13.28 10.91 -11.08
C ASN A 55 14.43 10.99 -10.09
N ALA A 56 15.11 9.87 -9.84
CA ALA A 56 16.20 9.80 -8.86
C ALA A 56 17.44 10.62 -9.27
N ASP A 57 17.59 10.93 -10.56
CA ASP A 57 18.74 11.68 -11.08
C ASP A 57 18.51 13.18 -11.07
N THR A 58 17.24 13.63 -11.27
CA THR A 58 16.94 15.06 -11.45
C THR A 58 16.08 15.67 -10.34
N GLY A 59 15.36 14.83 -9.57
CA GLY A 59 14.36 15.27 -8.60
C GLY A 59 13.04 15.74 -9.22
N GLU A 60 12.90 15.71 -10.55
CA GLU A 60 11.67 16.10 -11.23
C GLU A 60 10.61 15.00 -11.13
N ARG A 61 9.33 15.36 -11.25
CA ARG A 61 8.24 14.37 -11.23
C ARG A 61 8.27 13.46 -12.44
N CYS A 62 8.05 12.17 -12.21
CA CYS A 62 7.87 11.18 -13.27
C CYS A 62 6.43 11.27 -13.81
N LYS A 63 6.22 12.07 -14.85
CA LYS A 63 4.90 12.43 -15.39
C LYS A 63 4.07 11.25 -15.92
N ASP A 64 4.71 10.12 -16.17
CA ASP A 64 4.10 8.86 -16.60
C ASP A 64 3.52 8.05 -15.42
N PHE A 65 3.68 8.54 -14.18
CA PHE A 65 3.16 7.90 -12.97
C PHE A 65 1.88 8.61 -12.49
N GLY A 66 0.77 7.90 -12.46
CA GLY A 66 -0.53 8.43 -12.05
C GLY A 66 -0.95 9.66 -12.87
N VAL A 67 -1.34 10.72 -12.18
CA VAL A 67 -1.64 12.02 -12.79
C VAL A 67 -0.49 12.97 -12.46
N ASP A 68 0.29 13.33 -13.47
CA ASP A 68 1.44 14.23 -13.34
C ASP A 68 2.41 13.85 -12.19
N GLY A 69 2.79 12.57 -12.14
CA GLY A 69 3.70 12.02 -11.13
C GLY A 69 3.06 11.70 -9.78
N THR A 70 1.74 11.63 -9.71
CA THR A 70 1.03 11.49 -8.43
C THR A 70 -0.16 10.53 -8.52
N VAL A 71 -0.29 9.66 -7.52
CA VAL A 71 -1.48 8.83 -7.26
C VAL A 71 -2.20 9.35 -6.03
N ASN A 72 -3.54 9.48 -6.12
CA ASN A 72 -4.40 9.87 -5.02
C ASN A 72 -4.73 8.63 -4.15
N LEU A 73 -4.18 8.60 -2.94
CA LEU A 73 -4.43 7.51 -1.98
C LEU A 73 -5.74 7.68 -1.19
N LEU A 74 -6.47 8.76 -1.36
CA LEU A 74 -7.78 8.96 -0.71
C LEU A 74 -8.92 8.30 -1.51
N GLU A 75 -8.65 7.89 -2.74
CA GLU A 75 -9.65 7.24 -3.60
C GLU A 75 -10.20 5.97 -2.95
N GLY A 76 -11.53 5.83 -2.98
CA GLY A 76 -12.23 4.68 -2.40
C GLY A 76 -12.34 4.67 -0.88
N LEU A 77 -11.87 5.70 -0.16
CA LEU A 77 -11.92 5.72 1.32
C LEU A 77 -13.15 6.46 1.89
N GLY A 78 -13.92 7.14 1.04
CA GLY A 78 -15.14 7.85 1.45
C GLY A 78 -14.90 9.19 2.12
N ALA A 79 -15.98 9.79 2.60
CA ALA A 79 -15.96 11.09 3.25
C ALA A 79 -15.23 11.05 4.62
N GLY A 80 -14.67 12.20 5.02
CA GLY A 80 -13.97 12.34 6.30
C GLY A 80 -12.58 11.70 6.33
N THR A 81 -11.99 11.45 5.17
CA THR A 81 -10.68 10.83 5.00
C THR A 81 -9.59 11.88 4.86
N GLN A 82 -9.42 12.71 5.87
CA GLN A 82 -8.35 13.71 5.94
C GLN A 82 -7.69 13.65 7.31
N ALA A 83 -6.49 14.25 7.41
CA ALA A 83 -5.83 14.40 8.70
C ALA A 83 -6.75 15.11 9.73
N PRO A 84 -6.77 14.67 10.98
CA PRO A 84 -5.94 13.60 11.54
C PRO A 84 -6.55 12.19 11.46
N ARG A 85 -7.68 11.99 10.76
CA ARG A 85 -8.37 10.68 10.73
C ARG A 85 -7.65 9.64 9.89
N PHE A 86 -6.99 10.08 8.81
CA PHE A 86 -6.22 9.25 7.89
C PHE A 86 -4.90 9.93 7.57
N GLU A 87 -3.81 9.16 7.60
CA GLU A 87 -2.47 9.62 7.20
C GLU A 87 -1.67 8.45 6.64
N VAL A 88 -0.77 8.72 5.70
CA VAL A 88 0.22 7.73 5.24
C VAL A 88 1.54 8.05 5.92
N THR A 89 1.96 7.22 6.86
CA THR A 89 3.06 7.52 7.79
C THR A 89 4.34 6.74 7.55
N SER A 90 4.29 5.63 6.82
CA SER A 90 5.46 4.80 6.52
C SER A 90 5.89 4.95 5.07
N ALA A 91 7.18 4.71 4.79
CA ALA A 91 7.70 4.66 3.44
C ALA A 91 6.94 3.65 2.58
N PRO A 92 6.73 3.92 1.28
CA PRO A 92 6.21 2.92 0.36
C PRO A 92 7.20 1.75 0.24
N THR A 93 6.69 0.53 0.28
CA THR A 93 7.52 -0.68 0.15
C THR A 93 7.56 -1.12 -1.31
N ILE A 94 8.77 -1.21 -1.88
CA ILE A 94 8.96 -1.71 -3.24
C ILE A 94 9.07 -3.24 -3.20
N ALA A 95 8.14 -3.90 -3.89
CA ALA A 95 8.04 -5.35 -3.98
C ALA A 95 7.98 -5.79 -5.45
N GLY A 96 9.12 -6.12 -6.02
CA GLY A 96 9.25 -6.40 -7.46
C GLY A 96 8.84 -5.18 -8.28
N THR A 97 7.76 -5.30 -9.06
CA THR A 97 7.18 -4.22 -9.88
C THR A 97 5.98 -3.54 -9.21
N SER A 98 5.80 -3.73 -7.91
CA SER A 98 4.71 -3.14 -7.14
C SER A 98 5.22 -2.18 -6.07
N ILE A 99 4.46 -1.13 -5.82
CA ILE A 99 4.61 -0.22 -4.68
C ILE A 99 3.48 -0.54 -3.71
N ILE A 100 3.81 -1.01 -2.52
CA ILE A 100 2.81 -1.36 -1.52
C ILE A 100 2.74 -0.26 -0.48
N VAL A 101 1.54 0.21 -0.20
CA VAL A 101 1.24 1.26 0.77
C VAL A 101 0.12 0.84 1.71
N GLY A 102 0.32 1.12 2.98
CA GLY A 102 -0.71 1.09 4.02
C GLY A 102 -1.01 2.50 4.51
N SER A 103 -1.75 2.58 5.60
CA SER A 103 -2.15 3.86 6.19
C SER A 103 -2.29 3.76 7.70
N ARG A 104 -2.17 4.89 8.36
CA ARG A 104 -2.59 5.09 9.73
C ARG A 104 -4.04 5.58 9.74
N ILE A 105 -4.88 4.89 10.49
CA ILE A 105 -6.21 5.38 10.88
C ILE A 105 -6.10 5.85 12.32
N ALA A 106 -6.63 7.03 12.65
CA ALA A 106 -6.52 7.58 13.99
C ALA A 106 -7.23 6.68 15.02
N ASP A 107 -6.47 6.33 16.07
CA ASP A 107 -6.93 5.48 17.16
C ASP A 107 -7.98 6.21 18.01
N ASN A 108 -8.99 5.50 18.46
CA ASN A 108 -9.98 5.95 19.46
C ASN A 108 -10.66 7.30 19.15
N PHE A 109 -10.67 7.72 17.89
CA PHE A 109 -11.25 8.99 17.47
C PHE A 109 -12.78 8.88 17.30
N ALA A 110 -13.23 7.85 16.59
CA ALA A 110 -14.64 7.54 16.37
C ALA A 110 -14.84 6.07 15.99
N ALA A 111 -16.05 5.55 16.16
CA ALA A 111 -16.39 4.20 15.72
C ALA A 111 -16.48 4.09 14.18
N ASP A 112 -16.84 5.18 13.52
CA ASP A 112 -16.90 5.26 12.05
C ASP A 112 -15.69 6.04 11.51
N MET A 113 -14.67 5.30 11.10
CA MET A 113 -13.40 5.81 10.59
C MET A 113 -13.16 5.32 9.14
N PRO A 114 -12.26 5.94 8.38
CA PRO A 114 -11.82 5.38 7.11
C PRO A 114 -11.34 3.94 7.23
N GLY A 115 -11.36 3.18 6.12
CA GLY A 115 -10.84 1.82 6.09
C GLY A 115 -9.32 1.77 6.03
N GLY A 116 -8.73 0.75 6.67
CA GLY A 116 -7.28 0.51 6.72
C GLY A 116 -6.76 -0.31 5.52
N VAL A 117 -7.35 -0.14 4.33
CA VAL A 117 -6.99 -0.91 3.13
C VAL A 117 -5.51 -0.79 2.79
N ILE A 118 -4.88 -1.93 2.46
CA ILE A 118 -3.53 -2.02 1.93
C ILE A 118 -3.62 -2.11 0.40
N ARG A 119 -2.81 -1.35 -0.32
CA ARG A 119 -2.90 -1.28 -1.78
C ARG A 119 -1.53 -1.40 -2.43
N ALA A 120 -1.50 -2.08 -3.56
CA ALA A 120 -0.33 -2.14 -4.44
C ALA A 120 -0.59 -1.42 -5.75
N TYR A 121 0.39 -0.63 -6.17
CA TYR A 121 0.38 0.12 -7.40
C TYR A 121 1.53 -0.29 -8.29
N ASP A 122 1.34 -0.20 -9.60
CA ASP A 122 2.39 -0.43 -10.57
C ASP A 122 3.51 0.62 -10.43
N VAL A 123 4.78 0.19 -10.41
CA VAL A 123 5.94 1.09 -10.22
C VAL A 123 6.11 2.09 -11.36
N ILE A 124 5.68 1.80 -12.57
CA ILE A 124 5.84 2.71 -13.72
C ILE A 124 4.61 3.60 -13.87
N THR A 125 3.43 3.00 -13.90
CA THR A 125 2.19 3.70 -14.27
C THR A 125 1.42 4.27 -13.09
N GLY A 126 1.66 3.77 -11.87
CA GLY A 126 0.85 4.11 -10.70
C GLY A 126 -0.58 3.54 -10.72
N GLN A 127 -0.89 2.64 -11.65
CA GLN A 127 -2.18 1.97 -11.67
C GLN A 127 -2.33 1.01 -10.49
N LEU A 128 -3.51 0.97 -9.90
CA LEU A 128 -3.84 0.01 -8.85
C LEU A 128 -3.77 -1.41 -9.41
N ARG A 129 -2.99 -2.27 -8.75
CA ARG A 129 -2.86 -3.70 -9.08
C ARG A 129 -3.79 -4.55 -8.24
N TRP A 130 -3.78 -4.32 -6.95
CA TRP A 130 -4.66 -5.01 -6.00
C TRP A 130 -4.89 -4.15 -4.75
N ALA A 131 -5.96 -4.47 -4.05
CA ALA A 131 -6.28 -3.90 -2.75
C ALA A 131 -6.68 -5.01 -1.79
N PHE A 132 -6.09 -5.01 -0.60
CA PHE A 132 -6.48 -5.90 0.49
C PHE A 132 -7.21 -5.10 1.55
N ASP A 133 -8.51 -5.30 1.66
CA ASP A 133 -9.35 -4.70 2.70
C ASP A 133 -9.56 -5.75 3.81
N PRO A 134 -9.08 -5.54 5.04
CA PRO A 134 -9.20 -6.51 6.11
C PRO A 134 -10.64 -6.92 6.44
N ARG A 135 -11.64 -6.09 6.14
CA ARG A 135 -13.06 -6.43 6.28
C ARG A 135 -13.73 -6.98 5.02
N ASN A 136 -13.00 -7.02 3.91
CA ASN A 136 -13.37 -7.69 2.66
C ASN A 136 -12.12 -8.30 2.02
N PRO A 137 -11.53 -9.36 2.60
CA PRO A 137 -10.20 -9.87 2.25
C PRO A 137 -10.18 -10.63 0.90
N ASN A 138 -10.73 -10.02 -0.13
CA ASN A 138 -10.73 -10.48 -1.51
C ASN A 138 -9.89 -9.53 -2.37
N PRO A 139 -8.63 -9.83 -2.68
CA PRO A 139 -7.77 -8.95 -3.45
C PRO A 139 -8.22 -8.75 -4.90
N ASN A 140 -9.09 -9.62 -5.41
CA ASN A 140 -9.69 -9.49 -6.73
C ASN A 140 -10.94 -8.59 -6.74
N TYR A 141 -11.35 -8.08 -5.59
CA TYR A 141 -12.50 -7.19 -5.51
C TYR A 141 -12.12 -5.80 -6.03
N VAL A 142 -12.78 -5.38 -7.08
CA VAL A 142 -12.64 -4.05 -7.66
C VAL A 142 -13.83 -3.21 -7.24
N LEU A 143 -13.56 -2.06 -6.62
CA LEU A 143 -14.61 -1.11 -6.27
C LEU A 143 -15.38 -0.65 -7.51
N LYS A 144 -16.70 -0.69 -7.45
CA LYS A 144 -17.55 -0.09 -8.46
C LYS A 144 -17.62 1.43 -8.28
N PRO A 145 -18.02 2.18 -9.30
CA PRO A 145 -18.22 3.62 -9.16
C PRO A 145 -19.15 3.95 -7.98
N GLY A 146 -18.67 4.80 -7.07
CA GLY A 146 -19.40 5.20 -5.86
C GLY A 146 -19.26 4.26 -4.65
N GLU A 147 -18.65 3.08 -4.82
CA GLU A 147 -18.33 2.22 -3.68
C GLU A 147 -17.08 2.68 -2.93
N ILE A 148 -17.00 2.32 -1.66
CA ILE A 148 -15.83 2.57 -0.81
C ILE A 148 -15.40 1.27 -0.11
N TYR A 149 -14.12 1.20 0.26
CA TYR A 149 -13.59 0.15 1.12
C TYR A 149 -14.30 0.14 2.48
N LYS A 150 -14.29 -1.00 3.14
CA LYS A 150 -14.98 -1.18 4.43
C LYS A 150 -14.39 -0.26 5.49
N ARG A 151 -15.26 0.53 6.09
CA ARG A 151 -14.87 1.50 7.12
C ARG A 151 -14.45 0.81 8.40
N SER A 152 -13.57 1.49 9.15
CA SER A 152 -13.10 1.08 10.48
C SER A 152 -12.38 -0.27 10.52
N SER A 153 -11.88 -0.76 9.37
CA SER A 153 -11.06 -1.98 9.31
C SER A 153 -9.68 -1.76 9.90
N ALA A 154 -9.02 -2.86 10.25
CA ALA A 154 -7.62 -2.88 10.68
C ALA A 154 -6.71 -2.20 9.62
N ASN A 155 -5.58 -1.64 10.06
CA ASN A 155 -4.70 -0.87 9.20
C ASN A 155 -3.24 -1.27 9.37
N SER A 156 -2.39 -0.96 8.38
CA SER A 156 -0.95 -1.17 8.45
C SER A 156 -0.24 0.19 8.32
N TRP A 157 0.17 0.74 9.45
CA TRP A 157 0.78 2.07 9.53
C TRP A 157 2.30 2.04 9.72
N ALA A 158 2.84 0.89 10.11
CA ALA A 158 4.27 0.71 10.31
C ALA A 158 4.98 0.22 9.03
N ALA A 159 6.31 0.21 9.05
CA ALA A 159 7.11 -0.28 7.94
C ALA A 159 6.84 -1.76 7.65
N MET A 160 6.75 -2.10 6.37
CA MET A 160 6.57 -3.46 5.87
C MET A 160 7.91 -4.06 5.43
N SER A 161 8.00 -5.37 5.35
CA SER A 161 9.14 -6.08 4.80
C SER A 161 8.75 -6.88 3.57
N TYR A 162 9.65 -7.00 2.59
CA TYR A 162 9.43 -7.79 1.39
C TYR A 162 10.56 -8.81 1.21
N ASP A 163 10.19 -10.06 0.97
CA ASP A 163 11.10 -11.12 0.58
C ASP A 163 10.90 -11.45 -0.91
N PRO A 164 11.89 -11.17 -1.78
CA PRO A 164 11.77 -11.43 -3.21
C PRO A 164 11.81 -12.93 -3.53
N GLN A 165 12.44 -13.79 -2.70
CA GLN A 165 12.50 -15.22 -2.96
C GLN A 165 11.14 -15.88 -2.71
N MET A 166 10.47 -15.46 -1.67
CA MET A 166 9.12 -15.93 -1.35
C MET A 166 8.02 -15.17 -2.12
N ASN A 167 8.36 -14.07 -2.80
CA ASN A 167 7.41 -13.11 -3.36
C ASN A 167 6.35 -12.71 -2.32
N THR A 168 6.79 -12.37 -1.12
CA THR A 168 5.90 -12.16 0.02
C THR A 168 6.19 -10.83 0.69
N VAL A 169 5.14 -10.05 0.89
CA VAL A 169 5.17 -8.87 1.76
C VAL A 169 4.61 -9.23 3.13
N PHE A 170 5.34 -8.83 4.18
CA PHE A 170 4.95 -9.01 5.57
C PHE A 170 4.52 -7.66 6.16
N LEU A 171 3.30 -7.63 6.65
CA LEU A 171 2.64 -6.41 7.09
C LEU A 171 2.31 -6.50 8.59
N PRO A 172 2.82 -5.57 9.40
CA PRO A 172 2.36 -5.41 10.77
C PRO A 172 0.98 -4.73 10.75
N ILE A 173 -0.03 -5.43 11.20
CA ILE A 173 -1.42 -4.96 11.22
C ILE A 173 -1.76 -4.44 12.61
N GLY A 174 -2.27 -3.23 12.68
CA GLY A 174 -2.85 -2.63 13.88
C GLY A 174 -4.29 -3.07 14.12
N SER A 175 -4.98 -2.36 14.98
CA SER A 175 -6.37 -2.67 15.33
C SER A 175 -7.37 -1.96 14.42
N SER A 176 -8.57 -2.52 14.32
CA SER A 176 -9.75 -1.83 13.81
C SER A 176 -10.21 -0.74 14.78
N SER A 177 -10.84 0.32 14.28
CA SER A 177 -11.37 1.39 15.14
C SER A 177 -12.67 0.93 15.82
N VAL A 178 -12.77 1.13 17.09
CA VAL A 178 -11.96 1.82 18.11
C VAL A 178 -11.01 0.82 18.76
N ASP A 179 -9.73 1.18 18.99
CA ASP A 179 -8.71 0.24 19.48
C ASP A 179 -9.01 -0.35 20.85
N VAL A 180 -9.35 0.52 21.82
CA VAL A 180 -9.54 0.15 23.22
C VAL A 180 -10.94 -0.38 23.53
N TRP A 181 -11.86 -0.33 22.57
CA TRP A 181 -13.24 -0.78 22.75
C TRP A 181 -13.68 -1.74 21.65
N GLY A 182 -13.96 -2.97 22.04
CA GLY A 182 -14.28 -4.04 21.08
C GLY A 182 -15.76 -4.16 20.68
N GLY A 183 -16.66 -3.28 21.16
CA GLY A 183 -18.10 -3.45 20.98
C GLY A 183 -18.60 -3.32 19.54
N ASN A 184 -17.82 -2.74 18.62
CA ASN A 184 -18.13 -2.64 17.20
C ASN A 184 -17.26 -3.57 16.30
N ARG A 185 -16.45 -4.44 16.92
CA ARG A 185 -15.64 -5.41 16.16
C ARG A 185 -16.52 -6.45 15.48
N GLN A 186 -16.19 -6.70 14.23
CA GLN A 186 -16.78 -7.78 13.45
C GLN A 186 -15.97 -9.07 13.64
N PRO A 187 -16.54 -10.26 13.38
CA PRO A 187 -15.80 -11.52 13.50
C PRO A 187 -14.47 -11.54 12.71
N VAL A 188 -14.43 -10.91 11.54
CA VAL A 188 -13.23 -10.80 10.70
C VAL A 188 -12.14 -9.94 11.33
N ASP A 189 -12.48 -8.97 12.16
CA ASP A 189 -11.49 -8.14 12.85
C ASP A 189 -10.65 -8.96 13.84
N HIS A 190 -11.21 -10.02 14.43
CA HIS A 190 -10.46 -10.91 15.32
C HIS A 190 -9.34 -11.69 14.60
N LYS A 191 -9.47 -11.85 13.30
CA LYS A 191 -8.42 -12.49 12.49
C LYS A 191 -7.25 -11.54 12.20
N TYR A 192 -7.54 -10.27 11.92
CA TYR A 192 -6.52 -9.35 11.41
C TYR A 192 -5.98 -8.35 12.45
N ASN A 193 -6.75 -8.06 13.51
CA ASN A 193 -6.29 -7.10 14.51
C ASN A 193 -5.02 -7.57 15.20
N SER A 194 -4.06 -6.65 15.35
CA SER A 194 -2.79 -6.86 16.08
C SER A 194 -2.04 -8.12 15.61
N SER A 195 -1.92 -8.29 14.31
CA SER A 195 -1.37 -9.48 13.66
C SER A 195 -0.17 -9.16 12.76
N VAL A 196 0.51 -10.20 12.33
CA VAL A 196 1.42 -10.17 11.16
C VAL A 196 0.70 -10.86 10.01
N LEU A 197 0.49 -10.10 8.92
CA LEU A 197 -0.15 -10.59 7.71
C LEU A 197 0.88 -10.80 6.60
N ALA A 198 0.88 -11.97 5.99
CA ALA A 198 1.69 -12.27 4.81
C ALA A 198 0.82 -12.35 3.56
N LEU A 199 1.13 -11.49 2.59
CA LEU A 199 0.45 -11.46 1.29
C LEU A 199 1.42 -11.82 0.17
N ASP A 200 0.92 -12.46 -0.87
CA ASP A 200 1.62 -12.54 -2.15
C ASP A 200 1.74 -11.14 -2.74
N ALA A 201 2.98 -10.70 -3.01
CA ALA A 201 3.26 -9.32 -3.42
C ALA A 201 2.71 -8.98 -4.81
N THR A 202 2.50 -9.98 -5.67
CA THR A 202 1.97 -9.80 -7.04
C THR A 202 0.45 -9.71 -7.05
N THR A 203 -0.22 -10.54 -6.25
CA THR A 203 -1.69 -10.73 -6.32
C THR A 203 -2.45 -10.14 -5.15
N GLY A 204 -1.78 -9.83 -4.04
CA GLY A 204 -2.43 -9.42 -2.79
C GLY A 204 -3.16 -10.56 -2.06
N GLN A 205 -3.03 -11.81 -2.51
CA GLN A 205 -3.64 -12.94 -1.84
C GLN A 205 -2.98 -13.23 -0.50
N GLU A 206 -3.79 -13.49 0.51
CA GLU A 206 -3.32 -13.92 1.81
C GLU A 206 -2.62 -15.28 1.71
N LYS A 207 -1.40 -15.35 2.22
CA LYS A 207 -0.66 -16.60 2.42
C LYS A 207 -0.91 -17.14 3.82
N TRP A 208 -0.82 -16.28 4.82
CA TRP A 208 -1.11 -16.59 6.23
C TRP A 208 -1.25 -15.31 7.05
N VAL A 209 -1.84 -15.44 8.23
CA VAL A 209 -1.92 -14.42 9.27
C VAL A 209 -1.59 -15.07 10.62
N TYR A 210 -0.82 -14.36 11.46
CA TYR A 210 -0.38 -14.78 12.79
C TYR A 210 -0.70 -13.72 13.82
#